data_5aa177ec423f5c4586e5517b2587750b
#
_entry.id   5aa177ec423f5c4586e5517b2587750b
#
_cell.length_a   1.000
_cell.length_b   1.000
_cell.length_c   1.000
_cell.angle_alpha   90.00
_cell.angle_beta   90.00
_cell.angle_gamma   90.00
#
_symmetry.space_group_name_H-M   'P 1'
#
loop_
_entity.id
_entity.type
_entity.pdbx_description
1 polymer ?
#
loop_
_entity_poly.entity_id
_entity_poly.type
_entity_poly.pdbx_seq_one_letter_code
_entity_poly.pdbx_strand_id
1 'polypeptide(L)'
;VEFRNLTPFDALCFRAVDQADRGYRVIAMKVGYRLRRDASGRWKAWVDDDDPAPLTLADEYWGEVGASSPREESDLAPYKPRCDVILNATAHAPGGMAASEWEVRLKVASRRQWMRPPEPPRPLHPGARLTPRQQQEWDDAKRWTLALSTLHTVLDKRLSVRGPAVLYRRGGREWARTHSEPIASLPMRWEHAFGGRSLLRKADAPEGEPPLRDEVCFSNPLGQGWIEQGYLEQARKAGRPDVERLLAPQIEPAGICLQQPVVARHADGPQDARAMAQAAGRYGQAPAGLGVVGRAWAPRLALAGTCDEQWLQHRHPGLPGDFDFGYWNAAPADQQVPYLSPDARIDLWNLTDPALTPDGHLSVALPGHRALVLLRLDSGALVPMPMMTDTLLVDAQQLTLTLVHRLCLPADAPLRVAEARFETDPQAPLVRPARAAGTGVPEPVR
;
A
#
# COMPACT_ATOMS: atom_id res chain seq x y z
N VAL A 1 -24.07 -5.72 -19.33
CA VAL A 1 -23.08 -6.71 -18.85
C VAL A 1 -23.55 -7.21 -17.50
N GLU A 2 -23.78 -8.50 -17.39
CA GLU A 2 -24.09 -9.17 -16.13
C GLU A 2 -22.78 -9.49 -15.41
N PHE A 3 -22.69 -9.19 -14.12
CA PHE A 3 -21.56 -9.61 -13.28
C PHE A 3 -22.00 -10.77 -12.38
N ARG A 4 -21.18 -11.82 -12.34
CA ARG A 4 -21.37 -12.99 -11.49
C ARG A 4 -20.14 -13.22 -10.64
N ASN A 5 -20.29 -13.20 -9.34
CA ASN A 5 -19.25 -13.64 -8.42
C ASN A 5 -19.42 -15.14 -8.18
N LEU A 6 -18.48 -15.95 -8.67
CA LEU A 6 -18.46 -17.40 -8.50
C LEU A 6 -17.35 -17.85 -7.51
N THR A 7 -17.02 -16.96 -6.57
CA THR A 7 -16.03 -17.20 -5.53
C THR A 7 -16.66 -17.03 -4.16
N PRO A 8 -16.06 -17.54 -3.08
CA PRO A 8 -16.51 -17.24 -1.72
C PRO A 8 -16.14 -15.81 -1.27
N PHE A 9 -15.29 -15.11 -2.02
CA PHE A 9 -14.74 -13.81 -1.65
C PHE A 9 -15.64 -12.67 -2.09
N ASP A 10 -15.57 -11.54 -1.40
CA ASP A 10 -16.33 -10.37 -1.77
C ASP A 10 -15.76 -9.73 -3.06
N ALA A 11 -16.65 -9.46 -4.00
CA ALA A 11 -16.29 -8.87 -5.29
C ALA A 11 -17.40 -7.97 -5.83
N LEU A 12 -16.99 -6.85 -6.40
CA LEU A 12 -17.89 -5.82 -6.92
C LEU A 12 -17.49 -5.41 -8.34
N CYS A 13 -18.51 -5.16 -9.17
CA CYS A 13 -18.34 -4.55 -10.49
C CYS A 13 -19.03 -3.16 -10.51
N PHE A 14 -18.25 -2.12 -10.79
CA PHE A 14 -18.76 -0.75 -10.85
C PHE A 14 -18.23 -0.01 -12.08
N ARG A 15 -18.77 1.17 -12.36
CA ARG A 15 -18.35 2.03 -13.47
C ARG A 15 -17.49 3.18 -12.96
N ALA A 16 -16.53 3.57 -13.78
CA ALA A 16 -15.69 4.74 -13.57
C ALA A 16 -15.45 5.46 -14.90
N VAL A 17 -14.89 6.65 -14.82
CA VAL A 17 -14.49 7.46 -15.98
C VAL A 17 -13.03 7.92 -15.82
N ASP A 18 -12.36 8.14 -16.94
CA ASP A 18 -11.02 8.74 -16.95
C ASP A 18 -11.08 10.27 -17.15
N GLN A 19 -9.93 10.93 -17.27
CA GLN A 19 -9.83 12.38 -17.47
C GLN A 19 -10.43 12.85 -18.81
N ALA A 20 -10.64 11.94 -19.77
CA ALA A 20 -11.25 12.23 -21.07
C ALA A 20 -12.73 11.81 -21.09
N ASP A 21 -13.35 11.58 -19.92
CA ASP A 21 -14.74 11.13 -19.73
C ASP A 21 -15.04 9.79 -20.41
N ARG A 22 -14.00 8.99 -20.72
CA ARG A 22 -14.18 7.66 -21.27
C ARG A 22 -14.56 6.72 -20.15
N GLY A 23 -15.70 6.06 -20.30
CA GLY A 23 -16.20 5.10 -19.33
C GLY A 23 -15.44 3.79 -19.36
N TYR A 24 -15.24 3.19 -18.18
CA TYR A 24 -14.74 1.83 -18.03
C TYR A 24 -15.42 1.13 -16.87
N ARG A 25 -15.35 -0.21 -16.89
CA ARG A 25 -15.83 -1.06 -15.80
C ARG A 25 -14.65 -1.51 -14.96
N VAL A 26 -14.84 -1.48 -13.66
CA VAL A 26 -13.89 -1.95 -12.67
C VAL A 26 -14.48 -3.16 -11.98
N ILE A 27 -13.72 -4.24 -11.91
CA ILE A 27 -14.05 -5.40 -11.09
C ILE A 27 -12.97 -5.48 -10.02
N ALA A 28 -13.38 -5.37 -8.75
CA ALA A 28 -12.53 -5.51 -7.59
C ALA A 28 -12.92 -6.77 -6.81
N MET A 29 -11.94 -7.50 -6.30
CA MET A 29 -12.11 -8.68 -5.45
C MET A 29 -11.12 -8.62 -4.30
N LYS A 30 -11.59 -8.84 -3.07
CA LYS A 30 -10.75 -8.89 -1.87
C LYS A 30 -10.61 -10.32 -1.37
N VAL A 31 -9.39 -10.75 -1.16
CA VAL A 31 -9.08 -12.09 -0.67
C VAL A 31 -8.29 -11.99 0.62
N GLY A 32 -8.83 -12.56 1.69
CA GLY A 32 -8.22 -12.64 3.01
C GLY A 32 -7.40 -13.90 3.19
N TYR A 33 -6.32 -13.80 3.97
CA TYR A 33 -5.47 -14.90 4.39
C TYR A 33 -5.16 -14.78 5.87
N ARG A 34 -5.11 -15.92 6.55
CA ARG A 34 -4.58 -16.02 7.91
C ARG A 34 -3.14 -16.53 7.89
N LEU A 35 -2.27 -15.86 8.65
CA LEU A 35 -0.88 -16.27 8.80
C LEU A 35 -0.77 -17.28 9.95
N ARG A 36 -0.36 -18.50 9.63
CA ARG A 36 -0.20 -19.59 10.61
C ARG A 36 1.09 -20.35 10.32
N ARG A 37 1.66 -20.99 11.34
CA ARG A 37 2.79 -21.90 11.16
C ARG A 37 2.29 -23.25 10.63
N ASP A 38 3.00 -23.78 9.64
CA ASP A 38 2.80 -25.19 9.20
C ASP A 38 3.45 -26.18 10.19
N ALA A 39 3.29 -27.46 9.93
CA ALA A 39 3.87 -28.53 10.76
C ALA A 39 5.41 -28.49 10.84
N SER A 40 6.08 -27.80 9.94
CA SER A 40 7.53 -27.56 9.96
C SER A 40 7.94 -26.28 10.70
N GLY A 41 6.97 -25.56 11.27
CA GLY A 41 7.20 -24.29 11.98
C GLY A 41 7.34 -23.07 11.06
N ARG A 42 7.19 -23.23 9.74
CA ARG A 42 7.28 -22.11 8.78
C ARG A 42 5.96 -21.36 8.66
N TRP A 43 6.02 -20.03 8.57
CA TRP A 43 4.85 -19.21 8.32
C TRP A 43 4.28 -19.45 6.92
N LYS A 44 2.96 -19.59 6.85
CA LYS A 44 2.17 -19.77 5.64
C LYS A 44 0.96 -18.86 5.65
N ALA A 45 0.56 -18.41 4.46
CA ALA A 45 -0.69 -17.71 4.23
C ALA A 45 -1.76 -18.74 3.82
N TRP A 46 -2.75 -18.92 4.68
CA TRP A 46 -3.90 -19.81 4.45
C TRP A 46 -5.09 -18.96 4.03
N VAL A 47 -5.68 -19.27 2.90
CA VAL A 47 -6.88 -18.54 2.44
C VAL A 47 -8.00 -18.68 3.46
N ASP A 48 -8.70 -17.58 3.73
CA ASP A 48 -9.82 -17.52 4.67
C ASP A 48 -11.12 -17.53 3.85
N ASP A 49 -11.58 -18.71 3.49
CA ASP A 49 -12.79 -18.93 2.68
C ASP A 49 -14.04 -19.18 3.53
N ASP A 50 -13.87 -19.52 4.82
CA ASP A 50 -14.96 -19.69 5.79
C ASP A 50 -15.46 -18.35 6.32
N ASP A 51 -14.57 -17.35 6.47
CA ASP A 51 -14.87 -15.99 6.95
C ASP A 51 -14.13 -14.98 6.05
N PRO A 52 -14.58 -14.81 4.80
CA PRO A 52 -13.88 -13.98 3.82
C PRO A 52 -13.92 -12.50 4.21
N ALA A 53 -12.78 -11.83 4.09
CA ALA A 53 -12.67 -10.40 4.34
C ALA A 53 -13.58 -9.62 3.36
N PRO A 54 -14.50 -8.76 3.85
CA PRO A 54 -15.35 -7.96 2.99
C PRO A 54 -14.55 -6.86 2.28
N LEU A 55 -15.04 -6.37 1.15
CA LEU A 55 -14.55 -5.14 0.54
C LEU A 55 -14.76 -3.97 1.51
N THR A 56 -13.72 -3.17 1.69
CA THR A 56 -13.79 -1.93 2.45
C THR A 56 -14.45 -0.86 1.59
N LEU A 57 -15.67 -0.45 1.95
CA LEU A 57 -16.46 0.51 1.14
C LEU A 57 -16.20 1.97 1.52
N ALA A 58 -15.69 2.23 2.73
CA ALA A 58 -15.33 3.56 3.23
C ALA A 58 -13.99 3.50 3.95
N ASP A 59 -13.29 4.64 4.01
CA ASP A 59 -11.99 4.73 4.68
C ASP A 59 -12.17 4.47 6.18
N GLU A 60 -11.31 3.62 6.74
CA GLU A 60 -11.26 3.28 8.16
C GLU A 60 -10.08 3.96 8.84
N TYR A 61 -10.26 4.34 10.10
CA TYR A 61 -9.26 5.03 10.92
C TYR A 61 -9.01 4.26 12.22
N TRP A 62 -7.82 4.46 12.78
CA TRP A 62 -7.49 3.87 14.08
C TRP A 62 -8.27 4.48 15.24
N GLY A 63 -8.77 5.68 15.07
CA GLY A 63 -9.53 6.44 16.03
C GLY A 63 -10.47 7.41 15.33
N GLU A 64 -10.58 8.63 15.83
CA GLU A 64 -11.45 9.65 15.24
C GLU A 64 -10.95 10.11 13.86
N VAL A 65 -11.88 10.28 12.93
CA VAL A 65 -11.61 10.75 11.57
C VAL A 65 -10.97 12.14 11.61
N GLY A 66 -9.86 12.33 10.92
CA GLY A 66 -9.11 13.59 10.87
C GLY A 66 -8.21 13.84 12.09
N ALA A 67 -8.32 13.04 13.16
CA ALA A 67 -7.50 13.13 14.36
C ALA A 67 -6.64 11.87 14.60
N SER A 68 -6.76 10.86 13.76
CA SER A 68 -5.99 9.62 13.83
C SER A 68 -5.53 9.16 12.45
N SER A 69 -4.53 8.28 12.43
CA SER A 69 -4.04 7.64 11.20
C SER A 69 -5.13 6.83 10.51
N PRO A 70 -5.21 6.88 9.17
CA PRO A 70 -6.00 5.92 8.41
C PRO A 70 -5.47 4.49 8.65
N ARG A 71 -6.38 3.55 8.82
CA ARG A 71 -6.09 2.13 8.99
C ARG A 71 -6.14 1.39 7.67
N GLU A 72 -7.19 1.65 6.90
CA GLU A 72 -7.45 1.06 5.60
C GLU A 72 -8.26 2.05 4.76
N GLU A 73 -8.02 2.09 3.46
CA GLU A 73 -8.84 2.87 2.54
C GLU A 73 -9.86 2.02 1.80
N SER A 74 -10.89 2.69 1.29
CA SER A 74 -11.91 2.08 0.45
C SER A 74 -11.30 1.36 -0.76
N ASP A 75 -11.76 0.14 -1.01
CA ASP A 75 -11.40 -0.68 -2.16
C ASP A 75 -12.04 -0.21 -3.48
N LEU A 76 -12.87 0.85 -3.42
CA LEU A 76 -13.57 1.43 -4.58
C LEU A 76 -12.68 2.34 -5.44
N ALA A 77 -11.36 2.30 -5.28
CA ALA A 77 -10.45 2.97 -6.20
C ALA A 77 -10.70 2.49 -7.64
N PRO A 78 -10.89 3.41 -8.61
CA PRO A 78 -11.20 2.99 -9.98
C PRO A 78 -10.01 2.34 -10.69
N TYR A 79 -8.79 2.81 -10.40
CA TYR A 79 -7.57 2.28 -10.97
C TYR A 79 -6.38 2.68 -10.09
N LYS A 80 -5.47 1.77 -9.85
CA LYS A 80 -4.18 2.02 -9.19
C LYS A 80 -3.05 1.68 -10.15
N PRO A 81 -2.19 2.63 -10.52
CA PRO A 81 -1.08 2.37 -11.45
C PRO A 81 0.03 1.49 -10.86
N ARG A 82 0.05 1.31 -9.54
CA ARG A 82 1.02 0.49 -8.81
C ARG A 82 0.31 -0.32 -7.72
N CYS A 83 1.02 -1.32 -7.20
CA CYS A 83 0.56 -2.07 -6.04
C CYS A 83 0.97 -1.34 -4.76
N ASP A 84 0.00 -1.07 -3.90
CA ASP A 84 0.24 -0.59 -2.54
C ASP A 84 0.68 -1.74 -1.64
N VAL A 85 1.80 -1.56 -0.95
CA VAL A 85 2.21 -2.43 0.16
C VAL A 85 1.97 -1.68 1.46
N ILE A 86 0.95 -2.06 2.21
CA ILE A 86 0.53 -1.41 3.45
C ILE A 86 0.76 -2.38 4.61
N LEU A 87 1.33 -1.88 5.70
CA LEU A 87 1.57 -2.67 6.90
C LEU A 87 0.99 -1.98 8.13
N ASN A 88 0.05 -2.64 8.76
CA ASN A 88 -0.46 -2.33 10.09
C ASN A 88 0.28 -3.19 11.11
N ALA A 89 1.13 -2.59 11.93
CA ALA A 89 2.00 -3.29 12.85
C ALA A 89 2.28 -2.49 14.12
N THR A 90 2.76 -3.19 15.13
CA THR A 90 3.48 -2.62 16.26
C THR A 90 4.95 -3.01 16.11
N ALA A 91 5.84 -2.04 16.24
CA ALA A 91 7.27 -2.29 16.37
C ALA A 91 7.57 -2.84 17.77
N HIS A 92 8.36 -3.88 17.84
CA HIS A 92 8.79 -4.50 19.11
C HIS A 92 10.30 -4.41 19.23
N ALA A 93 10.77 -4.05 20.41
CA ALA A 93 12.19 -4.05 20.70
C ALA A 93 12.76 -5.48 20.65
N PRO A 94 13.99 -5.69 20.16
CA PRO A 94 14.58 -7.00 20.02
C PRO A 94 14.55 -7.81 21.33
N GLY A 95 14.11 -9.07 21.24
CA GLY A 95 13.95 -9.95 22.39
C GLY A 95 12.87 -9.52 23.39
N GLY A 96 12.00 -8.56 23.05
CA GLY A 96 10.95 -8.04 23.93
C GLY A 96 11.46 -7.18 25.09
N MET A 97 12.75 -6.87 25.15
CA MET A 97 13.35 -6.04 26.20
C MET A 97 13.28 -4.57 25.79
N ALA A 98 12.86 -3.69 26.74
CA ALA A 98 12.79 -2.26 26.49
C ALA A 98 14.13 -1.70 25.99
N ALA A 99 14.09 -0.95 24.88
CA ALA A 99 15.24 -0.31 24.28
C ALA A 99 14.92 1.16 23.95
N SER A 100 15.92 2.02 23.96
CA SER A 100 15.75 3.43 23.60
C SER A 100 15.69 3.65 22.09
N GLU A 101 16.24 2.72 21.31
CA GLU A 101 16.23 2.74 19.84
C GLU A 101 16.43 1.33 19.27
N TRP A 102 15.74 1.04 18.15
CA TRP A 102 15.96 -0.15 17.32
C TRP A 102 15.52 0.09 15.88
N GLU A 103 15.85 -0.82 14.98
CA GLU A 103 15.42 -0.78 13.57
C GLU A 103 14.30 -1.78 13.34
N VAL A 104 13.32 -1.37 12.53
CA VAL A 104 12.32 -2.24 11.91
C VAL A 104 12.52 -2.29 10.41
N ARG A 105 12.10 -3.39 9.76
CA ARG A 105 12.28 -3.57 8.32
C ARG A 105 11.09 -4.28 7.70
N LEU A 106 10.63 -3.78 6.57
CA LEU A 106 9.68 -4.40 5.66
C LEU A 106 10.38 -4.68 4.34
N LYS A 107 10.39 -5.94 3.90
CA LYS A 107 10.94 -6.31 2.60
C LYS A 107 9.91 -7.13 1.82
N VAL A 108 9.76 -6.84 0.53
CA VAL A 108 8.94 -7.61 -0.39
C VAL A 108 9.77 -8.02 -1.59
N ALA A 109 9.67 -9.28 -1.96
CA ALA A 109 10.23 -9.82 -3.20
C ALA A 109 9.11 -10.35 -4.09
N SER A 110 9.20 -10.06 -5.37
CA SER A 110 8.20 -10.45 -6.37
C SER A 110 8.87 -10.83 -7.68
N ARG A 111 8.16 -11.55 -8.53
CA ARG A 111 8.61 -11.84 -9.90
C ARG A 111 8.11 -10.74 -10.84
N ARG A 112 8.86 -10.44 -11.87
CA ARG A 112 8.40 -9.50 -12.91
C ARG A 112 7.21 -10.08 -13.68
N GLN A 113 7.25 -11.39 -13.91
CA GLN A 113 6.17 -12.11 -14.57
C GLN A 113 6.16 -13.57 -14.10
N TRP A 114 4.99 -14.07 -13.79
CA TRP A 114 4.85 -15.50 -13.53
C TRP A 114 4.73 -16.24 -14.87
N MET A 115 5.70 -17.09 -15.17
CA MET A 115 5.75 -17.85 -16.42
C MET A 115 6.02 -19.32 -16.13
N ARG A 116 5.35 -20.20 -16.85
CA ARG A 116 5.73 -21.60 -16.87
C ARG A 116 7.06 -21.77 -17.60
N PRO A 117 7.92 -22.69 -17.17
CA PRO A 117 9.07 -23.09 -17.95
C PRO A 117 8.63 -23.47 -19.37
N PRO A 118 9.36 -23.05 -20.42
CA PRO A 118 9.01 -23.41 -21.77
C PRO A 118 9.11 -24.92 -21.97
N GLU A 119 8.10 -25.50 -22.59
CA GLU A 119 8.14 -26.91 -22.97
C GLU A 119 9.28 -27.16 -23.99
N PRO A 120 9.96 -28.31 -23.91
CA PRO A 120 10.94 -28.67 -24.91
C PRO A 120 10.29 -28.74 -26.29
N PRO A 121 10.93 -28.19 -27.33
CA PRO A 121 10.40 -28.26 -28.67
C PRO A 121 10.27 -29.73 -29.11
N ARG A 122 9.22 -30.04 -29.86
CA ARG A 122 9.01 -31.38 -30.37
C ARG A 122 10.03 -31.69 -31.49
N PRO A 123 10.75 -32.81 -31.43
CA PRO A 123 11.60 -33.22 -32.51
C PRO A 123 10.81 -33.41 -33.81
N LEU A 124 11.41 -33.20 -34.97
CA LEU A 124 10.77 -33.36 -36.27
C LEU A 124 10.25 -34.79 -36.51
N HIS A 125 10.95 -35.78 -35.92
CA HIS A 125 10.55 -37.17 -35.97
C HIS A 125 10.78 -37.85 -34.61
N PRO A 126 9.98 -38.88 -34.22
CA PRO A 126 10.22 -39.69 -33.03
C PRO A 126 11.70 -40.19 -33.00
N GLY A 127 12.42 -39.88 -31.92
CA GLY A 127 13.83 -40.26 -31.74
C GLY A 127 14.87 -39.30 -32.37
N ALA A 128 14.45 -38.28 -33.08
CA ALA A 128 15.37 -37.29 -33.61
C ALA A 128 15.88 -36.34 -32.50
N ARG A 129 17.13 -35.88 -32.62
CA ARG A 129 17.66 -34.80 -31.76
C ARG A 129 17.14 -33.45 -32.24
N LEU A 130 17.04 -32.49 -31.32
CA LEU A 130 16.75 -31.13 -31.67
C LEU A 130 17.86 -30.56 -32.61
N THR A 131 17.47 -29.77 -33.56
CA THR A 131 18.44 -29.02 -34.37
C THR A 131 19.16 -27.97 -33.50
N PRO A 132 20.39 -27.57 -33.85
CA PRO A 132 21.11 -26.51 -33.11
C PRO A 132 20.28 -25.24 -32.93
N ARG A 133 19.51 -24.84 -33.94
CA ARG A 133 18.62 -23.68 -33.89
C ARG A 133 17.47 -23.87 -32.87
N GLN A 134 16.78 -24.99 -32.90
CA GLN A 134 15.73 -25.33 -31.96
C GLN A 134 16.27 -25.39 -30.53
N GLN A 135 17.46 -25.95 -30.34
CA GLN A 135 18.11 -25.99 -29.03
C GLN A 135 18.42 -24.58 -28.50
N GLN A 136 18.97 -23.73 -29.38
CA GLN A 136 19.29 -22.34 -29.02
C GLN A 136 18.03 -21.52 -28.68
N GLU A 137 17.01 -21.60 -29.53
CA GLU A 137 15.72 -20.92 -29.30
C GLU A 137 15.08 -21.37 -27.95
N TRP A 138 15.17 -22.64 -27.62
CA TRP A 138 14.68 -23.17 -26.34
C TRP A 138 15.52 -22.71 -25.16
N ASP A 139 16.84 -22.70 -25.29
CA ASP A 139 17.75 -22.21 -24.25
C ASP A 139 17.59 -20.69 -24.02
N ASP A 140 17.33 -19.93 -25.05
CA ASP A 140 16.98 -18.51 -24.95
C ASP A 140 15.65 -18.30 -24.25
N ALA A 141 14.62 -19.08 -24.62
CA ALA A 141 13.33 -19.04 -23.96
C ALA A 141 13.42 -19.41 -22.46
N LYS A 142 14.23 -20.43 -22.11
CA LYS A 142 14.50 -20.77 -20.70
C LYS A 142 15.17 -19.64 -19.94
N ARG A 143 16.20 -18.99 -20.54
CA ARG A 143 16.88 -17.84 -19.93
C ARG A 143 15.94 -16.67 -19.69
N TRP A 144 15.11 -16.34 -20.69
CA TRP A 144 14.08 -15.30 -20.57
C TRP A 144 13.07 -15.63 -19.47
N THR A 145 12.53 -16.83 -19.47
CA THR A 145 11.59 -17.29 -18.45
C THR A 145 12.20 -17.22 -17.06
N LEU A 146 13.44 -17.67 -16.90
CA LEU A 146 14.16 -17.59 -15.63
C LEU A 146 14.34 -16.14 -15.17
N ALA A 147 14.75 -15.24 -16.07
CA ALA A 147 14.97 -13.83 -15.74
C ALA A 147 13.67 -13.13 -15.29
N LEU A 148 12.54 -13.43 -15.93
CA LEU A 148 11.24 -12.87 -15.58
C LEU A 148 10.60 -13.52 -14.34
N SER A 149 10.86 -14.82 -14.14
CA SER A 149 10.26 -15.61 -13.04
C SER A 149 11.16 -15.70 -11.80
N THR A 150 12.33 -15.08 -11.78
CA THR A 150 13.17 -15.01 -10.57
C THR A 150 12.59 -13.98 -9.60
N LEU A 151 12.49 -14.36 -8.32
CA LEU A 151 12.14 -13.43 -7.25
C LEU A 151 13.24 -12.37 -7.09
N HIS A 152 12.86 -11.12 -7.17
CA HIS A 152 13.75 -9.98 -6.89
C HIS A 152 13.11 -9.04 -5.88
N THR A 153 13.92 -8.34 -5.13
CA THR A 153 13.44 -7.38 -4.14
C THR A 153 12.80 -6.19 -4.86
N VAL A 154 11.51 -5.93 -4.57
CA VAL A 154 10.75 -4.79 -5.08
C VAL A 154 10.55 -3.71 -4.04
N LEU A 155 10.69 -4.06 -2.75
CA LEU A 155 10.63 -3.16 -1.61
C LEU A 155 11.64 -3.63 -0.54
N ASP A 156 12.41 -2.68 0.01
CA ASP A 156 13.28 -2.90 1.19
C ASP A 156 13.32 -1.59 1.97
N LYS A 157 12.43 -1.47 2.94
CA LYS A 157 12.26 -0.26 3.75
C LYS A 157 12.67 -0.52 5.19
N ARG A 158 13.48 0.39 5.72
CA ARG A 158 13.94 0.35 7.10
C ARG A 158 13.60 1.65 7.79
N LEU A 159 13.18 1.55 9.04
CA LEU A 159 12.86 2.69 9.87
C LEU A 159 13.55 2.55 11.22
N SER A 160 14.02 3.67 11.77
CA SER A 160 14.44 3.76 13.15
C SER A 160 13.21 4.00 14.02
N VAL A 161 13.08 3.22 15.09
CA VAL A 161 12.06 3.39 16.13
C VAL A 161 12.75 3.78 17.42
N ARG A 162 12.23 4.82 18.07
CA ARG A 162 12.77 5.35 19.32
C ARG A 162 11.70 5.49 20.38
N GLY A 163 12.11 5.40 21.60
CA GLY A 163 11.25 5.77 22.71
C GLY A 163 10.98 7.28 22.78
N PRO A 164 10.06 7.74 23.64
CA PRO A 164 9.72 9.14 23.79
C PRO A 164 10.95 10.01 24.06
N ALA A 165 11.00 11.15 23.41
CA ALA A 165 12.01 12.18 23.62
C ALA A 165 11.40 13.56 23.39
N VAL A 166 12.05 14.60 23.93
CA VAL A 166 11.62 15.97 23.84
C VAL A 166 12.74 16.81 23.21
N LEU A 167 12.33 17.64 22.24
CA LEU A 167 13.13 18.73 21.72
C LEU A 167 12.91 19.94 22.61
N TYR A 168 13.97 20.56 23.11
CA TYR A 168 13.90 21.70 24.02
C TYR A 168 14.99 22.73 23.70
N ARG A 169 14.77 23.98 24.09
CA ARG A 169 15.80 25.02 23.96
C ARG A 169 16.74 25.00 25.14
N ARG A 170 18.04 25.10 24.84
CA ARG A 170 19.11 25.25 25.81
C ARG A 170 19.68 26.65 25.68
N GLY A 171 19.65 27.42 26.78
CA GLY A 171 20.26 28.77 26.82
C GLY A 171 19.68 29.81 25.85
N GLY A 172 18.41 29.68 25.45
CA GLY A 172 17.67 30.74 24.72
C GLY A 172 17.81 30.71 23.20
N ARG A 173 18.72 29.93 22.58
CA ARG A 173 18.90 29.92 21.11
C ARG A 173 19.12 28.55 20.51
N GLU A 174 19.70 27.60 21.21
CA GLU A 174 20.02 26.29 20.69
C GLU A 174 18.97 25.24 21.11
N TRP A 175 18.57 24.43 20.15
CA TRP A 175 17.75 23.27 20.42
C TRP A 175 18.62 22.08 20.83
N ALA A 176 18.10 21.25 21.70
CA ALA A 176 18.66 19.98 22.08
C ALA A 176 17.55 18.92 22.16
N ARG A 177 17.93 17.66 22.03
CA ARG A 177 17.05 16.52 22.23
C ARG A 177 17.41 15.79 23.52
N THR A 178 16.42 15.39 24.31
CA THR A 178 16.63 14.47 25.43
C THR A 178 17.03 13.09 24.94
N HIS A 179 17.63 12.29 25.81
CA HIS A 179 17.75 10.86 25.54
C HIS A 179 16.35 10.24 25.40
N SER A 180 16.21 9.27 24.48
CA SER A 180 14.97 8.53 24.33
C SER A 180 14.78 7.59 25.51
N GLU A 181 13.58 7.58 26.08
CA GLU A 181 13.23 6.65 27.15
C GLU A 181 13.10 5.22 26.59
N PRO A 182 13.57 4.18 27.31
CA PRO A 182 13.39 2.82 26.84
C PRO A 182 11.92 2.42 26.78
N ILE A 183 11.49 1.82 25.68
CA ILE A 183 10.16 1.22 25.50
C ILE A 183 10.26 -0.18 24.90
N ALA A 184 9.31 -1.04 25.16
CA ALA A 184 9.28 -2.40 24.62
C ALA A 184 8.60 -2.46 23.24
N SER A 185 7.65 -1.55 22.97
CA SER A 185 6.91 -1.55 21.71
C SER A 185 6.38 -0.16 21.37
N LEU A 186 6.08 0.05 20.07
CA LEU A 186 5.47 1.28 19.55
C LEU A 186 4.55 0.95 18.38
N PRO A 187 3.27 1.35 18.38
CA PRO A 187 2.42 1.27 17.18
C PRO A 187 2.98 2.07 16.02
N MET A 188 3.09 1.46 14.84
CA MET A 188 3.64 2.09 13.63
C MET A 188 2.62 3.02 12.98
N ARG A 189 2.25 4.09 13.69
CA ARG A 189 1.25 5.09 13.26
C ARG A 189 1.89 6.43 12.96
N TRP A 190 1.24 7.21 12.09
CA TRP A 190 1.73 8.53 11.66
C TRP A 190 1.81 9.55 12.79
N GLU A 191 1.05 9.38 13.87
CA GLU A 191 1.10 10.21 15.08
C GLU A 191 2.50 10.21 15.73
N HIS A 192 3.27 9.16 15.53
CA HIS A 192 4.64 9.01 16.04
C HIS A 192 5.73 9.41 15.05
N ALA A 193 5.36 9.71 13.80
CA ALA A 193 6.29 10.15 12.76
C ALA A 193 6.49 11.67 12.77
N PHE A 194 7.40 12.16 11.93
CA PHE A 194 7.58 13.59 11.73
C PHE A 194 6.31 14.25 11.18
N GLY A 195 6.00 15.46 11.67
CA GLY A 195 4.90 16.29 11.23
C GLY A 195 4.28 17.11 12.36
N GLY A 196 2.99 17.32 12.30
CA GLY A 196 2.20 17.87 13.37
C GLY A 196 1.58 19.23 13.10
N ARG A 197 1.06 19.82 14.16
CA ARG A 197 0.25 21.03 14.16
C ARG A 197 0.86 22.09 15.06
N SER A 198 0.80 23.32 14.61
CA SER A 198 1.25 24.52 15.34
C SER A 198 0.04 25.43 15.62
N LEU A 199 -0.22 25.71 16.90
CA LEU A 199 -1.38 26.47 17.35
C LEU A 199 -0.93 27.73 18.09
N LEU A 200 -1.39 28.90 17.67
CA LEU A 200 -1.24 30.17 18.41
C LEU A 200 -2.58 30.59 18.99
N ARG A 201 -2.66 30.71 20.31
CA ARG A 201 -3.83 31.23 21.01
C ARG A 201 -3.50 32.51 21.76
N LYS A 202 -4.50 33.37 22.04
CA LYS A 202 -4.35 34.49 23.00
C LYS A 202 -4.13 33.93 24.41
N ALA A 203 -3.40 34.68 25.24
CA ALA A 203 -3.07 34.25 26.60
C ALA A 203 -4.31 33.91 27.43
N ASP A 204 -5.32 34.78 27.32
CA ASP A 204 -6.54 34.74 28.12
C ASP A 204 -7.76 34.26 27.29
N ALA A 205 -7.51 33.50 26.23
CA ALA A 205 -8.57 32.96 25.38
C ALA A 205 -9.46 32.03 26.20
N PRO A 206 -10.79 32.25 26.24
CA PRO A 206 -11.72 31.33 26.87
C PRO A 206 -11.72 29.99 26.14
N GLU A 207 -12.16 28.94 26.84
CA GLU A 207 -12.30 27.62 26.29
C GLU A 207 -13.27 27.66 25.10
N GLY A 208 -12.85 27.10 23.93
CA GLY A 208 -13.63 27.12 22.69
C GLY A 208 -13.36 28.32 21.77
N GLU A 209 -12.60 29.35 22.19
CA GLU A 209 -12.20 30.42 21.26
C GLU A 209 -11.25 29.83 20.19
N PRO A 210 -11.50 30.09 18.88
CA PRO A 210 -10.63 29.63 17.83
C PRO A 210 -9.20 30.19 17.96
N PRO A 211 -8.17 29.43 17.58
CA PRO A 211 -6.80 29.92 17.64
C PRO A 211 -6.59 31.10 16.69
N LEU A 212 -5.68 32.01 17.07
CA LEU A 212 -5.25 33.12 16.21
C LEU A 212 -4.60 32.61 14.91
N ARG A 213 -3.92 31.49 15.02
CA ARG A 213 -3.25 30.82 13.91
C ARG A 213 -3.21 29.32 14.18
N ASP A 214 -3.50 28.56 13.15
CA ASP A 214 -3.53 27.11 13.17
C ASP A 214 -2.88 26.61 11.90
N GLU A 215 -1.67 26.11 12.01
CA GLU A 215 -0.87 25.65 10.90
C GLU A 215 -0.52 24.18 11.08
N VAL A 216 -0.60 23.42 10.01
CA VAL A 216 -0.32 21.99 10.01
C VAL A 216 0.81 21.63 9.06
N CYS A 217 1.53 20.59 9.38
CA CYS A 217 2.43 19.94 8.44
C CYS A 217 1.60 19.17 7.41
N PHE A 218 1.44 19.69 6.21
CA PHE A 218 0.57 19.12 5.17
C PHE A 218 1.00 17.70 4.73
N SER A 219 2.27 17.35 4.91
CA SER A 219 2.74 15.99 4.61
C SER A 219 2.39 14.96 5.69
N ASN A 220 2.15 15.41 6.92
CA ASN A 220 1.65 14.60 8.04
C ASN A 220 1.10 15.51 9.15
N PRO A 221 -0.19 15.84 9.13
CA PRO A 221 -0.78 16.74 10.13
C PRO A 221 -0.85 16.13 11.54
N LEU A 222 -0.67 14.82 11.68
CA LEU A 222 -0.78 14.07 12.94
C LEU A 222 0.54 13.95 13.70
N GLY A 223 1.67 14.23 13.04
CA GLY A 223 3.00 13.92 13.53
C GLY A 223 3.57 14.83 14.60
N GLN A 224 4.88 14.74 14.79
CA GLN A 224 5.63 15.45 15.82
C GLN A 224 6.88 16.09 15.24
N GLY A 225 7.40 17.14 15.91
CA GLY A 225 8.69 17.75 15.55
C GLY A 225 8.61 18.89 14.52
N TRP A 226 7.43 19.37 14.18
CA TRP A 226 7.23 20.47 13.24
C TRP A 226 6.73 21.75 13.94
N ILE A 227 7.26 22.92 13.54
CA ILE A 227 6.80 24.24 14.01
C ILE A 227 6.74 25.21 12.82
N GLU A 228 5.67 25.98 12.75
CA GLU A 228 5.54 27.05 11.77
C GLU A 228 6.25 28.32 12.28
N GLN A 229 7.02 28.99 11.41
CA GLN A 229 7.83 30.17 11.81
C GLN A 229 6.99 31.34 12.31
N GLY A 230 5.86 31.61 11.67
CA GLY A 230 4.99 32.71 12.08
C GLY A 230 4.40 32.51 13.47
N TYR A 231 4.19 31.24 13.88
CA TYR A 231 3.83 30.93 15.26
C TYR A 231 4.89 31.38 16.25
N LEU A 232 6.17 31.11 15.98
CA LEU A 232 7.28 31.51 16.83
C LEU A 232 7.41 33.03 16.88
N GLU A 233 7.24 33.72 15.74
CA GLU A 233 7.32 35.18 15.66
C GLU A 233 6.19 35.88 16.43
N GLN A 234 4.98 35.39 16.34
CA GLN A 234 3.83 35.90 17.05
C GLN A 234 3.90 35.62 18.55
N ALA A 235 4.35 34.43 18.95
CA ALA A 235 4.60 34.11 20.35
C ALA A 235 5.62 35.06 20.98
N ARG A 236 6.69 35.39 20.23
CA ARG A 236 7.73 36.34 20.67
C ARG A 236 7.18 37.78 20.79
N LYS A 237 6.41 38.24 19.80
CA LYS A 237 5.78 39.55 19.83
C LYS A 237 4.78 39.72 20.98
N ALA A 238 4.09 38.63 21.34
CA ALA A 238 3.14 38.63 22.46
C ALA A 238 3.81 38.51 23.83
N GLY A 239 5.15 38.51 23.91
CA GLY A 239 5.89 38.40 25.17
C GLY A 239 5.74 37.04 25.84
N ARG A 240 5.26 36.02 25.12
CA ARG A 240 5.13 34.64 25.62
C ARG A 240 6.46 33.94 25.50
N PRO A 241 6.77 33.04 26.43
CA PRO A 241 7.93 32.19 26.27
C PRO A 241 7.81 31.43 24.94
N ASP A 242 8.89 31.32 24.20
CA ASP A 242 9.00 30.41 23.05
C ASP A 242 8.57 29.03 23.48
N VAL A 243 8.13 28.20 22.52
CA VAL A 243 7.85 26.78 22.77
C VAL A 243 9.10 26.17 23.42
N GLU A 244 9.03 25.90 24.70
CA GLU A 244 10.18 25.40 25.46
C GLU A 244 10.41 23.91 25.22
N ARG A 245 9.32 23.17 24.91
CA ARG A 245 9.35 21.72 24.73
C ARG A 245 8.44 21.31 23.58
N LEU A 246 8.93 20.41 22.75
CA LEU A 246 8.19 19.78 21.65
C LEU A 246 8.50 18.30 21.63
N LEU A 247 7.51 17.46 21.40
CA LEU A 247 7.72 16.02 21.23
C LEU A 247 8.58 15.76 19.99
N ALA A 248 9.58 14.90 20.14
CA ALA A 248 10.40 14.46 19.03
C ALA A 248 9.75 13.27 18.32
N PRO A 249 9.90 13.14 16.99
CA PRO A 249 9.46 11.96 16.28
C PRO A 249 10.06 10.67 16.86
N GLN A 250 9.26 9.63 16.95
CA GLN A 250 9.66 8.30 17.39
C GLN A 250 9.90 7.34 16.22
N ILE A 251 9.32 7.64 15.05
CA ILE A 251 9.47 6.88 13.80
C ILE A 251 10.16 7.80 12.79
N GLU A 252 11.35 7.40 12.34
CA GLU A 252 12.15 8.16 11.39
C GLU A 252 12.79 7.24 10.35
N PRO A 253 13.22 7.74 9.18
CA PRO A 253 14.03 6.95 8.26
C PRO A 253 15.25 6.39 8.96
N ALA A 254 15.70 5.19 8.55
CA ALA A 254 16.88 4.55 9.17
C ALA A 254 18.11 5.46 9.14
N GLY A 255 18.76 5.60 10.29
CA GLY A 255 19.94 6.45 10.46
C GLY A 255 19.65 7.94 10.62
N ILE A 256 18.39 8.37 10.57
CA ILE A 256 17.99 9.76 10.83
C ILE A 256 17.52 9.88 12.29
N CYS A 257 17.91 10.98 12.94
CA CYS A 257 17.46 11.35 14.28
C CYS A 257 17.32 12.88 14.34
N LEU A 258 16.11 13.38 14.38
CA LEU A 258 15.83 14.82 14.44
C LEU A 258 16.33 15.41 15.78
N GLN A 259 17.30 16.33 15.72
CA GLN A 259 17.91 16.93 16.89
C GLN A 259 17.29 18.29 17.26
N GLN A 260 16.56 18.88 16.32
CA GLN A 260 15.86 20.17 16.47
C GLN A 260 14.57 20.17 15.68
N PRO A 261 13.56 20.97 16.06
CA PRO A 261 12.34 21.08 15.28
C PRO A 261 12.63 21.54 13.86
N VAL A 262 11.84 21.06 12.92
CA VAL A 262 11.81 21.67 11.59
C VAL A 262 10.93 22.92 11.65
N VAL A 263 11.56 24.07 11.48
CA VAL A 263 10.87 25.36 11.43
C VAL A 263 10.55 25.68 9.98
N ALA A 264 9.28 25.63 9.63
CA ALA A 264 8.82 25.86 8.28
C ALA A 264 8.27 27.28 8.10
N ARG A 265 8.48 27.85 6.91
CA ARG A 265 7.78 29.05 6.43
C ARG A 265 6.72 28.61 5.44
N HIS A 266 5.47 29.01 5.68
CA HIS A 266 4.50 29.05 4.60
C HIS A 266 4.80 30.23 3.69
N ALA A 267 4.78 30.01 2.38
CA ALA A 267 4.84 31.11 1.43
C ALA A 267 3.56 31.96 1.57
N ASP A 268 3.72 33.28 1.52
CA ASP A 268 2.57 34.19 1.50
C ASP A 268 1.81 34.00 0.18
N GLY A 269 0.52 33.62 0.26
CA GLY A 269 -0.36 33.48 -0.88
C GLY A 269 -1.16 32.17 -0.91
N PRO A 270 -2.10 32.03 -1.85
CA PRO A 270 -2.87 30.80 -2.02
C PRO A 270 -1.94 29.65 -2.41
N GLN A 271 -1.93 28.59 -1.60
CA GLN A 271 -1.07 27.44 -1.78
C GLN A 271 -1.91 26.32 -2.38
N ASP A 272 -1.57 25.93 -3.60
CA ASP A 272 -2.11 24.69 -4.14
C ASP A 272 -1.41 23.47 -3.50
N ALA A 273 -2.04 22.31 -3.60
CA ALA A 273 -1.53 21.07 -3.02
C ALA A 273 -0.14 20.68 -3.56
N ARG A 274 0.16 21.03 -4.81
CA ARG A 274 1.46 20.77 -5.45
C ARG A 274 2.57 21.67 -4.84
N ALA A 275 2.28 22.97 -4.64
CA ALA A 275 3.19 23.88 -3.97
C ALA A 275 3.45 23.45 -2.51
N MET A 276 2.43 22.98 -1.80
CA MET A 276 2.53 22.43 -0.45
C MET A 276 3.41 21.18 -0.41
N ALA A 277 3.23 20.24 -1.33
CA ALA A 277 4.05 19.03 -1.43
C ALA A 277 5.52 19.36 -1.74
N GLN A 278 5.77 20.32 -2.63
CA GLN A 278 7.12 20.79 -2.93
C GLN A 278 7.76 21.52 -1.74
N ALA A 279 6.99 22.31 -1.00
CA ALA A 279 7.47 22.96 0.21
C ALA A 279 7.86 21.94 1.27
N ALA A 280 7.06 20.91 1.52
CA ALA A 280 7.38 19.84 2.46
C ALA A 280 8.72 19.17 2.14
N GLY A 281 9.01 18.92 0.85
CA GLY A 281 10.28 18.36 0.40
C GLY A 281 11.51 19.26 0.62
N ARG A 282 11.33 20.59 0.75
CA ARG A 282 12.43 21.54 0.97
C ARG A 282 12.99 21.52 2.38
N TYR A 283 12.27 21.01 3.35
CA TYR A 283 12.69 21.04 4.75
C TYR A 283 13.62 19.91 5.14
N GLY A 284 14.00 19.06 4.21
CA GLY A 284 14.97 17.98 4.42
C GLY A 284 14.51 16.87 5.35
N GLN A 285 13.27 16.93 5.85
CA GLN A 285 12.65 15.91 6.69
C GLN A 285 11.32 15.50 6.08
N ALA A 286 11.21 14.24 5.72
CA ALA A 286 9.95 13.64 5.24
C ALA A 286 9.36 12.74 6.33
N PRO A 287 8.02 12.69 6.44
CA PRO A 287 7.38 11.68 7.27
C PRO A 287 7.75 10.28 6.80
N ALA A 288 7.99 9.37 7.75
CA ALA A 288 8.28 7.98 7.48
C ALA A 288 7.28 7.09 8.22
N GLY A 289 6.71 6.12 7.54
CA GLY A 289 5.71 5.21 8.11
C GLY A 289 5.48 4.02 7.19
N LEU A 290 4.65 3.08 7.63
CA LEU A 290 4.34 1.84 6.91
C LEU A 290 2.86 1.72 6.52
N GLY A 291 1.99 2.55 7.12
CA GLY A 291 0.55 2.55 6.92
C GLY A 291 0.08 3.48 5.81
N VAL A 292 -1.23 3.59 5.70
CA VAL A 292 -1.92 4.44 4.71
C VAL A 292 -1.57 5.91 4.88
N VAL A 293 -1.26 6.59 3.78
CA VAL A 293 -1.11 8.05 3.68
C VAL A 293 -2.48 8.67 3.40
N GLY A 294 -2.92 9.62 4.23
CA GLY A 294 -4.24 10.25 4.08
C GLY A 294 -4.42 10.96 2.75
N ARG A 295 -5.63 10.95 2.19
CA ARG A 295 -5.96 11.57 0.89
C ARG A 295 -5.79 13.09 0.88
N ALA A 296 -6.02 13.72 2.04
CA ALA A 296 -5.88 15.17 2.21
C ALA A 296 -4.43 15.63 2.43
N TRP A 297 -3.47 14.70 2.56
CA TRP A 297 -2.08 15.05 2.77
C TRP A 297 -1.43 15.50 1.46
N ALA A 298 -0.57 16.51 1.54
CA ALA A 298 0.02 17.14 0.36
C ALA A 298 0.59 16.18 -0.69
N PRO A 299 1.32 15.09 -0.35
CA PRO A 299 1.87 14.18 -1.35
C PRO A 299 0.83 13.52 -2.26
N ARG A 300 -0.35 13.20 -1.70
CA ARG A 300 -1.47 12.61 -2.47
C ARG A 300 -2.40 13.67 -3.04
N LEU A 301 -2.72 14.69 -2.25
CA LEU A 301 -3.61 15.76 -2.67
C LEU A 301 -3.10 16.46 -3.95
N ALA A 302 -1.78 16.59 -4.10
CA ALA A 302 -1.17 17.13 -5.32
C ALA A 302 -1.48 16.33 -6.59
N LEU A 303 -1.86 15.06 -6.46
CA LEU A 303 -2.22 14.16 -7.59
C LEU A 303 -3.71 14.25 -7.94
N ALA A 304 -4.53 14.89 -7.10
CA ALA A 304 -5.96 15.10 -7.37
C ALA A 304 -6.23 16.07 -8.53
N GLY A 305 -5.20 16.76 -9.02
CA GLY A 305 -5.29 17.76 -10.08
C GLY A 305 -5.80 19.11 -9.59
N THR A 306 -6.03 20.01 -10.52
CA THR A 306 -6.42 21.40 -10.27
C THR A 306 -7.93 21.53 -10.27
N CYS A 307 -8.50 21.75 -9.07
CA CYS A 307 -9.94 21.97 -8.86
C CYS A 307 -10.20 23.48 -8.68
N ASP A 308 -9.98 24.26 -9.72
CA ASP A 308 -10.22 25.71 -9.75
C ASP A 308 -11.66 26.06 -10.21
N GLU A 309 -11.93 27.37 -10.36
CA GLU A 309 -13.23 27.84 -10.83
C GLU A 309 -13.52 27.38 -12.27
N GLN A 310 -12.52 27.29 -13.12
CA GLN A 310 -12.67 26.80 -14.49
C GLN A 310 -13.10 25.33 -14.51
N TRP A 311 -12.47 24.50 -13.67
CA TRP A 311 -12.88 23.12 -13.52
C TRP A 311 -14.31 23.02 -12.97
N LEU A 312 -14.65 23.81 -11.95
CA LEU A 312 -15.97 23.80 -11.33
C LEU A 312 -17.09 24.14 -12.32
N GLN A 313 -16.84 25.14 -13.19
CA GLN A 313 -17.84 25.59 -14.17
C GLN A 313 -17.98 24.69 -15.38
N HIS A 314 -16.91 24.01 -15.81
CA HIS A 314 -16.89 23.36 -17.13
C HIS A 314 -16.64 21.84 -17.07
N ARG A 315 -16.13 21.33 -15.96
CA ARG A 315 -15.75 19.91 -15.86
C ARG A 315 -16.42 19.14 -14.73
N HIS A 316 -16.76 19.81 -13.63
CA HIS A 316 -17.37 19.15 -12.49
C HIS A 316 -18.67 18.41 -12.91
N PRO A 317 -18.94 17.16 -12.51
CA PRO A 317 -18.17 16.33 -11.55
C PRO A 317 -17.06 15.47 -12.17
N GLY A 318 -16.67 15.69 -13.43
CA GLY A 318 -15.58 14.97 -14.08
C GLY A 318 -14.21 15.23 -13.43
N LEU A 319 -13.25 14.35 -13.69
CA LEU A 319 -11.89 14.51 -13.15
C LEU A 319 -11.20 15.76 -13.74
N PRO A 320 -10.36 16.49 -12.98
CA PRO A 320 -9.48 17.51 -13.53
C PRO A 320 -8.62 16.96 -14.67
N GLY A 321 -8.29 17.82 -15.66
CA GLY A 321 -7.51 17.39 -16.81
C GLY A 321 -6.09 16.93 -16.47
N ASP A 322 -5.55 17.43 -15.36
CA ASP A 322 -4.23 17.10 -14.79
C ASP A 322 -4.30 16.10 -13.63
N PHE A 323 -5.44 15.42 -13.44
CA PHE A 323 -5.59 14.36 -12.44
C PHE A 323 -4.59 13.22 -12.72
N ASP A 324 -3.89 12.77 -11.67
CA ASP A 324 -2.98 11.63 -11.75
C ASP A 324 -3.61 10.44 -10.99
N PHE A 325 -3.76 9.29 -11.65
CA PHE A 325 -4.31 8.09 -11.04
C PHE A 325 -3.47 7.54 -9.87
N GLY A 326 -2.21 7.97 -9.72
CA GLY A 326 -1.41 7.74 -8.51
C GLY A 326 -2.09 8.26 -7.23
N TYR A 327 -3.05 9.19 -7.34
CA TYR A 327 -3.91 9.62 -6.23
C TYR A 327 -4.61 8.45 -5.52
N TRP A 328 -4.94 7.41 -6.25
CA TRP A 328 -5.61 6.22 -5.70
C TRP A 328 -4.64 5.24 -5.01
N ASN A 329 -3.34 5.40 -5.18
CA ASN A 329 -2.36 4.67 -4.38
C ASN A 329 -2.32 5.24 -2.95
N ALA A 330 -2.57 4.38 -1.97
CA ALA A 330 -2.71 4.74 -0.57
C ALA A 330 -1.43 4.55 0.26
N ALA A 331 -0.51 3.72 -0.22
CA ALA A 331 0.78 3.52 0.45
C ALA A 331 1.71 4.73 0.29
N PRO A 332 2.69 4.92 1.19
CA PRO A 332 3.81 5.83 0.93
C PRO A 332 4.44 5.57 -0.44
N ALA A 333 4.96 6.60 -1.10
CA ALA A 333 5.47 6.49 -2.47
C ALA A 333 6.58 5.43 -2.62
N ASP A 334 7.40 5.23 -1.60
CA ASP A 334 8.45 4.21 -1.52
C ASP A 334 7.92 2.79 -1.24
N GLN A 335 6.63 2.63 -0.96
CA GLN A 335 5.92 1.35 -0.80
C GLN A 335 4.96 1.05 -1.96
N GLN A 336 4.92 1.90 -2.97
CA GLN A 336 4.19 1.66 -4.20
C GLN A 336 5.09 0.90 -5.19
N VAL A 337 4.85 -0.40 -5.32
CA VAL A 337 5.66 -1.33 -6.10
C VAL A 337 4.99 -1.75 -7.41
N PRO A 338 5.67 -2.39 -8.37
CA PRO A 338 5.01 -3.07 -9.47
C PRO A 338 3.98 -4.08 -8.96
N TYR A 339 2.96 -4.39 -9.76
CA TYR A 339 1.96 -5.38 -9.39
C TYR A 339 2.63 -6.69 -8.97
N LEU A 340 2.17 -7.24 -7.84
CA LEU A 340 2.81 -8.38 -7.21
C LEU A 340 2.50 -9.68 -7.96
N SER A 341 3.50 -10.56 -8.02
CA SER A 341 3.29 -11.93 -8.45
C SER A 341 2.48 -12.71 -7.40
N PRO A 342 1.71 -13.74 -7.82
CA PRO A 342 0.90 -14.53 -6.91
C PRO A 342 1.68 -15.28 -5.82
N ASP A 343 2.99 -15.41 -5.99
CA ASP A 343 3.93 -16.07 -5.06
C ASP A 343 4.94 -15.09 -4.44
N ALA A 344 4.61 -13.79 -4.37
CA ALA A 344 5.43 -12.79 -3.73
C ALA A 344 5.75 -13.18 -2.27
N ARG A 345 6.93 -12.79 -1.81
CA ARG A 345 7.41 -13.06 -0.46
C ARG A 345 7.50 -11.78 0.35
N ILE A 346 7.01 -11.83 1.57
CA ILE A 346 7.00 -10.75 2.53
C ILE A 346 7.89 -11.16 3.72
N ASP A 347 8.81 -10.28 4.08
CA ASP A 347 9.69 -10.44 5.25
C ASP A 347 9.53 -9.22 6.16
N LEU A 348 9.28 -9.44 7.46
CA LEU A 348 9.11 -8.43 8.50
C LEU A 348 10.16 -8.65 9.60
N TRP A 349 10.81 -7.57 10.03
CA TRP A 349 11.74 -7.64 11.19
C TRP A 349 11.31 -6.67 12.28
N ASN A 350 11.20 -7.19 13.51
CA ASN A 350 10.78 -6.46 14.71
C ASN A 350 9.39 -5.80 14.59
N LEU A 351 8.51 -6.37 13.78
CA LEU A 351 7.16 -5.87 13.47
C LEU A 351 6.06 -6.86 13.86
N THR A 352 6.41 -7.91 14.58
CA THR A 352 5.52 -8.94 15.12
C THR A 352 5.86 -9.17 16.59
N ASP A 353 4.88 -9.66 17.35
CA ASP A 353 5.07 -9.98 18.78
C ASP A 353 6.27 -10.93 18.96
N PRO A 354 7.21 -10.62 19.84
CA PRO A 354 8.35 -11.49 20.15
C PRO A 354 7.97 -12.90 20.65
N ALA A 355 6.78 -13.06 21.24
CA ALA A 355 6.26 -14.38 21.60
C ALA A 355 5.99 -15.25 20.37
N LEU A 356 5.64 -14.64 19.24
CA LEU A 356 5.38 -15.31 17.97
C LEU A 356 6.65 -15.47 17.12
N THR A 357 7.54 -14.50 17.19
CA THR A 357 8.81 -14.45 16.45
C THR A 357 9.96 -14.10 17.39
N PRO A 358 10.51 -15.05 18.18
CA PRO A 358 11.56 -14.77 19.14
C PRO A 358 12.85 -14.22 18.53
N ASP A 359 13.11 -14.54 17.25
CA ASP A 359 14.21 -13.99 16.44
C ASP A 359 13.88 -12.63 15.79
N GLY A 360 12.69 -12.10 16.05
CA GLY A 360 12.18 -10.86 15.47
C GLY A 360 11.83 -10.94 13.99
N HIS A 361 11.89 -12.13 13.34
CA HIS A 361 11.71 -12.27 11.90
C HIS A 361 10.49 -13.13 11.53
N LEU A 362 9.57 -12.55 10.77
CA LEU A 362 8.49 -13.27 10.09
C LEU A 362 8.76 -13.26 8.59
N SER A 363 8.74 -14.44 7.98
CA SER A 363 8.86 -14.60 6.54
C SER A 363 7.71 -15.45 6.00
N VAL A 364 6.95 -14.93 5.05
CA VAL A 364 5.82 -15.63 4.43
C VAL A 364 5.82 -15.42 2.93
N ALA A 365 5.54 -16.47 2.17
CA ALA A 365 5.28 -16.40 0.74
C ALA A 365 3.78 -16.53 0.48
N LEU A 366 3.27 -15.77 -0.49
CA LEU A 366 1.92 -15.96 -1.01
C LEU A 366 1.80 -17.33 -1.66
N PRO A 367 0.63 -18.01 -1.57
CA PRO A 367 0.49 -19.39 -1.98
C PRO A 367 0.41 -19.63 -3.48
N GLY A 368 0.47 -18.58 -4.31
CA GLY A 368 0.38 -18.70 -5.78
C GLY A 368 -1.05 -18.73 -6.31
N HIS A 369 -2.03 -18.39 -5.50
CA HIS A 369 -3.43 -18.30 -5.91
C HIS A 369 -3.66 -17.19 -6.94
N ARG A 370 -4.64 -17.36 -7.83
CA ARG A 370 -4.89 -16.45 -8.95
C ARG A 370 -6.34 -16.04 -9.02
N ALA A 371 -6.58 -14.74 -8.87
CA ALA A 371 -7.87 -14.13 -9.17
C ALA A 371 -7.98 -13.88 -10.68
N LEU A 372 -9.12 -14.17 -11.27
CA LEU A 372 -9.38 -13.95 -12.70
C LEU A 372 -10.86 -13.65 -12.96
N VAL A 373 -11.12 -13.01 -14.08
CA VAL A 373 -12.47 -12.86 -14.61
C VAL A 373 -12.59 -13.62 -15.93
N LEU A 374 -13.54 -14.51 -16.03
CA LEU A 374 -13.87 -15.15 -17.30
C LEU A 374 -14.90 -14.29 -18.02
N LEU A 375 -14.49 -13.68 -19.12
CA LEU A 375 -15.33 -12.84 -19.95
C LEU A 375 -16.06 -13.70 -21.00
N ARG A 376 -17.38 -13.55 -21.07
CA ARG A 376 -18.20 -14.06 -22.17
C ARG A 376 -18.51 -12.93 -23.13
N LEU A 377 -17.92 -12.97 -24.30
CA LEU A 377 -18.13 -11.96 -25.32
C LEU A 377 -19.48 -12.14 -26.04
N ASP A 378 -19.95 -11.10 -26.72
CA ASP A 378 -21.15 -11.17 -27.57
C ASP A 378 -21.02 -12.22 -28.67
N SER A 379 -19.80 -12.46 -29.16
CA SER A 379 -19.46 -13.52 -30.10
C SER A 379 -19.60 -14.96 -29.54
N GLY A 380 -19.82 -15.11 -28.23
CA GLY A 380 -19.81 -16.39 -27.53
C GLY A 380 -18.42 -16.85 -27.09
N ALA A 381 -17.35 -16.15 -27.44
CA ALA A 381 -16.00 -16.48 -27.02
C ALA A 381 -15.82 -16.31 -25.51
N LEU A 382 -15.01 -17.20 -24.89
CA LEU A 382 -14.63 -17.15 -23.49
C LEU A 382 -13.18 -16.68 -23.39
N VAL A 383 -12.95 -15.58 -22.66
CA VAL A 383 -11.62 -14.99 -22.49
C VAL A 383 -11.29 -14.89 -21.01
N PRO A 384 -10.31 -15.65 -20.50
CA PRO A 384 -9.84 -15.51 -19.12
C PRO A 384 -8.93 -14.29 -19.01
N MET A 385 -9.27 -13.37 -18.14
CA MET A 385 -8.49 -12.18 -17.84
C MET A 385 -7.96 -12.26 -16.41
N PRO A 386 -6.65 -12.37 -16.19
CA PRO A 386 -6.07 -12.27 -14.86
C PRO A 386 -6.37 -10.90 -14.23
N MET A 387 -6.71 -10.89 -12.95
CA MET A 387 -6.80 -9.66 -12.18
C MET A 387 -5.42 -9.30 -11.62
N MET A 388 -5.10 -8.01 -11.60
CA MET A 388 -3.84 -7.51 -11.06
C MET A 388 -3.97 -7.31 -9.54
N THR A 389 -2.99 -7.78 -8.78
CA THR A 389 -2.91 -7.48 -7.35
C THR A 389 -2.39 -6.05 -7.18
N ASP A 390 -3.27 -5.13 -6.82
CA ASP A 390 -2.96 -3.71 -6.69
C ASP A 390 -2.88 -3.22 -5.24
N THR A 391 -3.21 -4.08 -4.27
CA THR A 391 -3.06 -3.78 -2.85
C THR A 391 -2.71 -5.05 -2.08
N LEU A 392 -1.64 -4.96 -1.30
CA LEU A 392 -1.26 -5.92 -0.26
C LEU A 392 -1.34 -5.17 1.07
N LEU A 393 -2.25 -5.58 1.95
CA LEU A 393 -2.32 -5.10 3.32
C LEU A 393 -1.99 -6.25 4.28
N VAL A 394 -0.99 -6.04 5.11
CA VAL A 394 -0.61 -6.98 6.18
C VAL A 394 -0.99 -6.36 7.52
N ASP A 395 -1.78 -7.06 8.31
CA ASP A 395 -1.99 -6.74 9.72
C ASP A 395 -1.20 -7.74 10.58
N ALA A 396 -0.04 -7.28 11.05
CA ALA A 396 0.89 -8.12 11.80
C ALA A 396 0.39 -8.41 13.22
N GLN A 397 -0.55 -7.60 13.75
CA GLN A 397 -1.15 -7.83 15.08
C GLN A 397 -2.21 -8.92 15.01
N GLN A 398 -3.03 -8.90 13.95
CA GLN A 398 -4.09 -9.89 13.73
C GLN A 398 -3.57 -11.14 13.01
N LEU A 399 -2.32 -11.15 12.56
CA LEU A 399 -1.74 -12.20 11.71
C LEU A 399 -2.60 -12.48 10.48
N THR A 400 -3.07 -11.41 9.84
CA THR A 400 -3.84 -11.48 8.59
C THR A 400 -3.12 -10.77 7.46
N LEU A 401 -3.46 -11.17 6.26
CA LEU A 401 -3.00 -10.56 5.03
C LEU A 401 -4.19 -10.49 4.07
N THR A 402 -4.42 -9.34 3.46
CA THR A 402 -5.45 -9.18 2.43
C THR A 402 -4.83 -8.71 1.12
N LEU A 403 -5.35 -9.26 0.02
CA LEU A 403 -5.03 -8.85 -1.33
C LEU A 403 -6.27 -8.27 -1.99
N VAL A 404 -6.13 -7.09 -2.59
CA VAL A 404 -7.15 -6.57 -3.50
C VAL A 404 -6.68 -6.79 -4.92
N HIS A 405 -7.51 -7.48 -5.66
CA HIS A 405 -7.31 -7.76 -7.09
C HIS A 405 -8.25 -6.89 -7.90
N ARG A 406 -7.76 -6.32 -9.01
CA ARG A 406 -8.54 -5.42 -9.85
C ARG A 406 -8.35 -5.74 -11.33
N LEU A 407 -9.46 -5.57 -12.07
CA LEU A 407 -9.49 -5.60 -13.53
C LEU A 407 -10.29 -4.41 -14.03
N CYS A 408 -9.70 -3.65 -14.96
CA CYS A 408 -10.38 -2.54 -15.65
C CYS A 408 -10.63 -2.94 -17.10
N LEU A 409 -11.84 -2.72 -17.58
CA LEU A 409 -12.29 -3.04 -18.93
C LEU A 409 -12.97 -1.84 -19.56
N PRO A 410 -12.77 -1.54 -20.86
CA PRO A 410 -13.51 -0.49 -21.55
C PRO A 410 -15.03 -0.67 -21.39
N ALA A 411 -15.77 0.43 -21.23
CA ALA A 411 -17.23 0.35 -21.04
C ALA A 411 -17.97 -0.17 -22.27
N ASP A 412 -17.39 0.04 -23.44
CA ASP A 412 -17.90 -0.40 -24.76
C ASP A 412 -17.43 -1.79 -25.18
N ALA A 413 -16.63 -2.47 -24.33
CA ALA A 413 -16.21 -3.84 -24.61
C ALA A 413 -17.44 -4.74 -24.88
N PRO A 414 -17.42 -5.60 -25.92
CA PRO A 414 -18.56 -6.43 -26.36
C PRO A 414 -18.77 -7.62 -25.41
N LEU A 415 -19.18 -7.32 -24.18
CA LEU A 415 -19.30 -8.28 -23.09
C LEU A 415 -20.76 -8.55 -22.74
N ARG A 416 -21.12 -9.82 -22.64
CA ARG A 416 -22.41 -10.28 -22.09
C ARG A 416 -22.33 -10.52 -20.59
N VAL A 417 -21.32 -11.30 -20.15
CA VAL A 417 -21.15 -11.73 -18.75
C VAL A 417 -19.69 -11.63 -18.37
N ALA A 418 -19.42 -11.14 -17.15
CA ALA A 418 -18.15 -11.19 -16.48
C ALA A 418 -18.27 -12.09 -15.23
N GLU A 419 -17.55 -13.22 -15.18
CA GLU A 419 -17.59 -14.16 -14.09
C GLU A 419 -16.30 -14.05 -13.28
N ALA A 420 -16.36 -13.55 -12.04
CA ALA A 420 -15.22 -13.57 -11.12
C ALA A 420 -14.95 -15.01 -10.66
N ARG A 421 -13.71 -15.43 -10.71
CA ARG A 421 -13.22 -16.76 -10.36
C ARG A 421 -11.91 -16.68 -9.59
N PHE A 422 -11.64 -17.73 -8.83
CA PHE A 422 -10.43 -17.86 -8.04
C PHE A 422 -9.84 -19.25 -8.19
N GLU A 423 -8.54 -19.33 -8.50
CA GLU A 423 -7.84 -20.61 -8.71
C GLU A 423 -6.76 -20.77 -7.62
N THR A 424 -6.88 -21.81 -6.83
CA THR A 424 -5.96 -22.12 -5.72
C THR A 424 -4.79 -23.00 -6.14
N ASP A 425 -4.89 -23.73 -7.25
CA ASP A 425 -3.77 -24.49 -7.81
C ASP A 425 -2.93 -23.59 -8.74
N PRO A 426 -1.68 -23.23 -8.36
CA PRO A 426 -0.82 -22.39 -9.18
C PRO A 426 -0.52 -22.97 -10.58
N GLN A 427 -0.67 -24.29 -10.75
CA GLN A 427 -0.37 -24.99 -11.99
C GLN A 427 -1.60 -25.25 -12.87
N ALA A 428 -2.81 -25.07 -12.34
CA ALA A 428 -4.02 -25.29 -13.12
C ALA A 428 -4.13 -24.31 -14.30
N PRO A 429 -4.68 -24.74 -15.46
CA PRO A 429 -5.02 -23.82 -16.54
C PRO A 429 -6.16 -22.88 -16.08
N LEU A 430 -6.13 -21.61 -16.48
CA LEU A 430 -7.17 -20.63 -16.14
C LEU A 430 -8.55 -21.00 -16.70
N VAL A 431 -8.56 -21.71 -17.83
CA VAL A 431 -9.77 -22.32 -18.41
C VAL A 431 -9.47 -23.80 -18.62
N ARG A 432 -10.25 -24.64 -17.98
CA ARG A 432 -10.18 -26.09 -18.25
C ARG A 432 -10.81 -26.33 -19.62
N PRO A 433 -10.12 -26.99 -20.57
CA PRO A 433 -10.75 -27.39 -21.81
C PRO A 433 -11.97 -28.29 -21.46
N ALA A 434 -13.11 -28.07 -22.15
CA ALA A 434 -14.24 -28.97 -22.02
C ALA A 434 -13.69 -30.40 -22.21
N ARG A 435 -13.94 -31.28 -21.25
CA ARG A 435 -13.67 -32.70 -21.48
C ARG A 435 -14.39 -33.06 -22.77
N ALA A 436 -13.64 -33.50 -23.78
CA ALA A 436 -14.25 -34.11 -24.95
C ALA A 436 -15.24 -35.13 -24.40
N ALA A 437 -16.51 -34.98 -24.75
CA ALA A 437 -17.54 -35.96 -24.39
C ALA A 437 -16.98 -37.29 -24.86
N GLY A 438 -16.65 -38.17 -23.91
CA GLY A 438 -16.09 -39.48 -24.23
C GLY A 438 -17.02 -40.13 -25.20
N THR A 439 -16.52 -40.51 -26.35
CA THR A 439 -17.15 -41.49 -27.23
C THR A 439 -17.25 -42.77 -26.41
N GLY A 440 -18.33 -42.87 -25.64
CA GLY A 440 -18.69 -44.12 -24.98
C GLY A 440 -18.97 -45.12 -26.05
N VAL A 441 -18.00 -45.98 -26.32
CA VAL A 441 -18.25 -47.25 -27.00
C VAL A 441 -19.04 -48.08 -26.00
N PRO A 442 -20.28 -48.49 -26.30
CA PRO A 442 -21.03 -49.35 -25.39
C PRO A 442 -20.31 -50.70 -25.31
N GLU A 443 -19.99 -51.14 -24.10
CA GLU A 443 -19.52 -52.49 -23.86
C GLU A 443 -20.62 -53.46 -24.30
N PRO A 444 -20.26 -54.55 -25.01
CA PRO A 444 -21.22 -55.58 -25.36
C PRO A 444 -21.65 -56.31 -24.08
N VAL A 445 -22.95 -56.32 -23.84
CA VAL A 445 -23.61 -57.12 -22.81
C VAL A 445 -23.33 -58.62 -23.11
N ARG A 446 -22.72 -59.33 -22.18
CA ARG A 446 -22.70 -60.79 -22.10
C ARG A 446 -23.73 -61.27 -21.10
#